data_bdf128c1920deb7a0bae327502717265
#
_entry.id   bdf128c1920deb7a0bae327502717265
#
_cell.length_a   1.000
_cell.length_b   1.000
_cell.length_c   1.000
_cell.angle_alpha   90.00
_cell.angle_beta   90.00
_cell.angle_gamma   90.00
#
_symmetry.space_group_name_H-M   'P 1'
#
loop_
_entity.id
_entity.type
_entity.pdbx_description
1 polymer ?
#
loop_
_entity_poly.entity_id
_entity_poly.type
_entity_poly.pdbx_seq_one_letter_code
_entity_poly.pdbx_strand_id
1 'polypeptide(L)'
;MKLSITLSLLIIASFTTSFAQEKDSLTSLEALNQAAKQKLDARPNVPLADETADVCSGADVLEVGRIPNYVRGLALLPEAAKPLAEVFKTYLYGGSIAPETKMAMGLRIAQVYGSAYPAVHLQRLLRASDKGRKLLARLQADDLTSMSASEQAAVRYAELLTRDIHGVSEAEFQKTRGAFNDSQIVELTMTTCFFNYFLRYCEGANLPVEKWALDEPVAKIAAAKFAPPPARVAVVTDDQMSAVVDALNAAKTPTNNWNIGIAYSQRAFLLVPRITRAWRAYTTTTRKYESVSREIKLHVSFAISMANGCRYCTLHQVLGLRRIGVDPGKLVAMAKDDSALTERERTAVAFARKITRDPAKLTKEDYAALVSEFKEQGALEVLLQSCNFAYMNRFTDGLRLPSEDEAIKVYQETYQRGFEQVRKAMPDTQSNRN
;
A
#
# COMPACT_ATOMS: atom_id res chain seq x y z
N MET A 1 38.94 -0.04 -16.43
CA MET A 1 37.72 0.82 -16.35
C MET A 1 36.44 0.21 -16.96
N LYS A 2 36.52 -0.93 -17.70
CA LYS A 2 35.31 -1.60 -18.29
C LYS A 2 34.73 -2.74 -17.44
N LEU A 3 35.38 -3.21 -16.39
CA LEU A 3 34.90 -4.31 -15.52
C LEU A 3 33.91 -3.85 -14.41
N SER A 4 33.95 -2.58 -14.04
CA SER A 4 33.12 -2.05 -12.94
C SER A 4 31.64 -1.87 -13.32
N ILE A 5 31.34 -1.60 -14.59
CA ILE A 5 29.97 -1.34 -15.07
C ILE A 5 29.18 -2.66 -15.20
N THR A 6 29.85 -3.75 -15.56
CA THR A 6 29.20 -5.06 -15.77
C THR A 6 28.81 -5.72 -14.44
N LEU A 7 29.53 -5.48 -13.34
CA LEU A 7 29.20 -6.06 -12.03
C LEU A 7 27.99 -5.37 -11.38
N SER A 8 27.83 -4.07 -11.57
CA SER A 8 26.65 -3.34 -11.07
C SER A 8 25.35 -3.74 -11.80
N LEU A 9 25.45 -4.10 -13.08
CA LEU A 9 24.33 -4.63 -13.87
C LEU A 9 23.98 -6.08 -13.50
N LEU A 10 24.96 -6.90 -13.12
CA LEU A 10 24.72 -8.29 -12.71
C LEU A 10 23.97 -8.40 -11.38
N ILE A 11 24.18 -7.47 -10.44
CA ILE A 11 23.45 -7.48 -9.17
C ILE A 11 21.98 -7.07 -9.37
N ILE A 12 21.71 -6.18 -10.31
CA ILE A 12 20.32 -5.83 -10.68
C ILE A 12 19.66 -7.00 -11.44
N ALA A 13 20.39 -7.75 -12.24
CA ALA A 13 19.89 -8.90 -13.01
C ALA A 13 19.62 -10.14 -12.13
N SER A 14 20.35 -10.33 -11.03
CA SER A 14 20.14 -11.48 -10.13
C SER A 14 18.91 -11.33 -9.21
N PHE A 15 18.34 -10.13 -9.09
CA PHE A 15 17.14 -9.87 -8.29
C PHE A 15 15.84 -9.85 -9.12
N THR A 16 15.92 -10.07 -10.43
CA THR A 16 14.75 -10.15 -11.31
C THR A 16 14.14 -11.56 -11.40
N THR A 17 14.34 -12.44 -10.43
CA THR A 17 13.31 -13.43 -10.20
C THR A 17 12.12 -12.71 -9.58
N SER A 18 11.37 -12.04 -10.44
CA SER A 18 9.98 -11.63 -10.16
C SER A 18 9.31 -12.87 -9.57
N PHE A 19 9.01 -12.83 -8.28
CA PHE A 19 8.10 -13.79 -7.68
C PHE A 19 6.70 -13.41 -8.17
N ALA A 20 6.47 -13.58 -9.48
CA ALA A 20 5.12 -13.57 -10.02
C ALA A 20 4.33 -14.57 -9.17
N GLN A 21 3.37 -14.05 -8.44
CA GLN A 21 2.47 -14.87 -7.64
C GLN A 21 1.62 -15.62 -8.65
N GLU A 22 1.91 -16.92 -8.85
CA GLU A 22 1.10 -17.84 -9.63
C GLU A 22 -0.28 -18.03 -8.97
N LYS A 23 -1.12 -16.99 -9.01
CA LYS A 23 -2.56 -17.10 -8.84
C LYS A 23 -3.21 -16.82 -10.19
N ASP A 24 -3.17 -17.79 -11.09
CA ASP A 24 -3.83 -17.68 -12.39
C ASP A 24 -5.35 -17.59 -12.27
N SER A 25 -5.94 -18.06 -11.19
CA SER A 25 -7.38 -18.07 -10.97
C SER A 25 -7.82 -17.03 -9.94
N LEU A 26 -8.89 -16.30 -10.28
CA LEU A 26 -9.60 -15.43 -9.35
C LEU A 26 -10.44 -16.25 -8.36
N THR A 27 -10.47 -15.82 -7.10
CA THR A 27 -11.42 -16.38 -6.13
C THR A 27 -12.83 -15.91 -6.48
N SER A 28 -13.77 -16.84 -6.67
CA SER A 28 -15.15 -16.48 -6.99
C SER A 28 -15.81 -15.69 -5.86
N LEU A 29 -16.79 -14.85 -6.20
CA LEU A 29 -17.55 -14.11 -5.19
C LEU A 29 -18.32 -15.03 -4.24
N GLU A 30 -18.74 -16.19 -4.72
CA GLU A 30 -19.39 -17.20 -3.89
C GLU A 30 -18.42 -17.77 -2.85
N ALA A 31 -17.20 -18.13 -3.25
CA ALA A 31 -16.15 -18.59 -2.33
C ALA A 31 -15.79 -17.51 -1.29
N LEU A 32 -15.70 -16.23 -1.71
CA LEU A 32 -15.48 -15.11 -0.79
C LEU A 32 -16.64 -14.95 0.22
N ASN A 33 -17.88 -15.11 -0.22
CA ASN A 33 -19.05 -15.05 0.67
C ASN A 33 -19.08 -16.22 1.65
N GLN A 34 -18.68 -17.43 1.25
CA GLN A 34 -18.54 -18.55 2.17
C GLN A 34 -17.40 -18.32 3.19
N ALA A 35 -16.25 -17.84 2.73
CA ALA A 35 -15.15 -17.49 3.62
C ALA A 35 -15.55 -16.37 4.61
N ALA A 36 -16.35 -15.40 4.18
CA ALA A 36 -16.86 -14.36 5.05
C ALA A 36 -17.78 -14.89 6.17
N LYS A 37 -18.64 -15.86 5.87
CA LYS A 37 -19.47 -16.51 6.89
C LYS A 37 -18.63 -17.24 7.94
N GLN A 38 -17.51 -17.84 7.52
CA GLN A 38 -16.57 -18.49 8.44
C GLN A 38 -15.78 -17.47 9.30
N LYS A 39 -15.68 -16.23 8.83
CA LYS A 39 -15.02 -15.13 9.57
C LYS A 39 -15.95 -14.37 10.53
N LEU A 40 -17.24 -14.72 10.65
CA LEU A 40 -18.15 -14.06 11.60
C LEU A 40 -17.64 -14.12 13.06
N ASP A 41 -17.15 -15.30 13.45
CA ASP A 41 -16.66 -15.58 14.80
C ASP A 41 -15.12 -15.65 14.85
N ALA A 42 -14.43 -15.10 13.85
CA ALA A 42 -12.97 -15.12 13.84
C ALA A 42 -12.43 -14.27 15.01
N ARG A 43 -11.44 -14.82 15.73
CA ARG A 43 -10.76 -14.06 16.76
C ARG A 43 -9.77 -13.11 16.08
N PRO A 44 -9.94 -11.79 16.24
CA PRO A 44 -9.03 -10.83 15.63
C PRO A 44 -7.64 -10.91 16.28
N ASN A 45 -6.61 -10.57 15.52
CA ASN A 45 -5.24 -10.45 15.99
C ASN A 45 -5.00 -9.13 16.76
N VAL A 46 -5.90 -8.17 16.60
CA VAL A 46 -5.87 -6.86 17.29
C VAL A 46 -7.10 -6.71 18.18
N PRO A 47 -7.02 -6.00 19.31
CA PRO A 47 -8.22 -5.69 20.10
C PRO A 47 -9.18 -4.83 19.27
N LEU A 48 -10.48 -5.14 19.35
CA LEU A 48 -11.54 -4.31 18.78
C LEU A 48 -12.09 -3.38 19.86
N ALA A 49 -12.12 -2.08 19.56
CA ALA A 49 -12.81 -1.12 20.41
C ALA A 49 -14.32 -1.45 20.49
N ASP A 50 -14.94 -1.14 21.61
CA ASP A 50 -16.41 -1.08 21.69
C ASP A 50 -16.94 -0.05 20.69
N GLU A 51 -18.12 -0.28 20.10
CA GLU A 51 -18.71 0.64 19.12
C GLU A 51 -19.05 2.00 19.73
N THR A 52 -19.27 2.04 21.04
CA THR A 52 -19.56 3.25 21.83
C THR A 52 -18.30 3.93 22.37
N ALA A 53 -17.12 3.34 22.20
CA ALA A 53 -15.88 3.92 22.67
C ALA A 53 -15.54 5.23 21.94
N ASP A 54 -14.85 6.14 22.62
CA ASP A 54 -14.45 7.46 22.06
C ASP A 54 -13.67 7.35 20.75
N VAL A 55 -12.87 6.29 20.58
CA VAL A 55 -12.12 6.01 19.34
C VAL A 55 -13.04 5.83 18.14
N CYS A 56 -14.28 5.40 18.34
CA CYS A 56 -15.30 5.21 17.31
C CYS A 56 -16.16 6.47 17.09
N SER A 57 -16.01 7.51 17.91
CA SER A 57 -16.83 8.71 17.83
C SER A 57 -16.70 9.43 16.50
N GLY A 58 -17.82 9.54 15.76
CA GLY A 58 -17.88 10.15 14.43
C GLY A 58 -17.09 9.39 13.36
N ALA A 59 -16.85 8.09 13.54
CA ALA A 59 -16.20 7.22 12.56
C ALA A 59 -17.20 6.44 11.67
N ASP A 60 -18.50 6.63 11.88
CA ASP A 60 -19.59 6.16 11.01
C ASP A 60 -19.73 7.00 9.72
N VAL A 61 -18.58 7.40 9.18
CA VAL A 61 -18.50 8.38 8.08
C VAL A 61 -18.92 7.83 6.73
N LEU A 62 -18.88 6.53 6.54
CA LEU A 62 -19.28 5.88 5.29
C LEU A 62 -20.77 5.53 5.32
N GLU A 63 -21.23 4.92 6.38
CA GLU A 63 -22.59 4.50 6.57
C GLU A 63 -23.08 4.88 7.97
N VAL A 64 -24.14 5.69 8.02
CA VAL A 64 -24.64 6.28 9.29
C VAL A 64 -25.03 5.18 10.27
N GLY A 65 -24.52 5.27 11.49
CA GLY A 65 -24.79 4.33 12.57
C GLY A 65 -24.09 2.97 12.43
N ARG A 66 -23.09 2.86 11.56
CA ARG A 66 -22.31 1.62 11.37
C ARG A 66 -20.82 1.90 11.59
N ILE A 67 -20.24 1.23 12.57
CA ILE A 67 -18.80 1.27 12.86
C ILE A 67 -18.19 -0.08 12.48
N PRO A 68 -17.54 -0.18 11.31
CA PRO A 68 -16.98 -1.43 10.87
C PRO A 68 -15.72 -1.82 11.66
N ASN A 69 -15.44 -3.13 11.73
CA ASN A 69 -14.32 -3.67 12.50
C ASN A 69 -12.94 -3.17 12.02
N TYR A 70 -12.82 -2.72 10.77
CA TYR A 70 -11.58 -2.08 10.32
C TYR A 70 -11.30 -0.74 11.04
N VAL A 71 -12.32 -0.06 11.52
CA VAL A 71 -12.18 1.13 12.38
C VAL A 71 -11.88 0.71 13.82
N ARG A 72 -12.68 -0.22 14.35
CA ARG A 72 -12.56 -0.73 15.72
C ARG A 72 -11.20 -1.38 15.99
N GLY A 73 -10.61 -2.03 14.99
CA GLY A 73 -9.28 -2.65 15.06
C GLY A 73 -8.10 -1.67 15.23
N LEU A 74 -8.38 -0.36 15.18
CA LEU A 74 -7.40 0.69 15.52
C LEU A 74 -7.48 1.12 16.99
N ALA A 75 -8.08 0.33 17.87
CA ALA A 75 -8.20 0.64 19.30
C ALA A 75 -6.86 1.03 19.97
N LEU A 76 -5.76 0.43 19.53
CA LEU A 76 -4.40 0.74 20.01
C LEU A 76 -3.79 2.00 19.39
N LEU A 77 -4.39 2.54 18.33
CA LEU A 77 -3.99 3.75 17.63
C LEU A 77 -5.21 4.68 17.46
N PRO A 78 -5.83 5.14 18.57
CA PRO A 78 -7.16 5.74 18.55
C PRO A 78 -7.28 6.98 17.66
N GLU A 79 -6.22 7.80 17.57
CA GLU A 79 -6.22 8.98 16.68
C GLU A 79 -6.30 8.62 15.19
N ALA A 80 -5.99 7.38 14.80
CA ALA A 80 -5.98 6.93 13.40
C ALA A 80 -7.33 6.36 12.93
N ALA A 81 -8.25 6.01 13.84
CA ALA A 81 -9.50 5.32 13.53
C ALA A 81 -10.43 6.16 12.63
N LYS A 82 -10.78 7.36 13.07
CA LYS A 82 -11.60 8.28 12.27
C LYS A 82 -10.93 8.72 10.96
N PRO A 83 -9.62 9.10 10.93
CA PRO A 83 -8.93 9.35 9.68
C PRO A 83 -8.96 8.17 8.70
N LEU A 84 -8.86 6.90 9.15
CA LEU A 84 -8.98 5.75 8.25
C LEU A 84 -10.38 5.65 7.63
N ALA A 85 -11.44 5.86 8.42
CA ALA A 85 -12.80 5.88 7.93
C ALA A 85 -13.01 6.99 6.87
N GLU A 86 -12.46 8.19 7.13
CA GLU A 86 -12.48 9.31 6.17
C GLU A 86 -11.67 9.01 4.90
N VAL A 87 -10.55 8.31 5.01
CA VAL A 87 -9.78 7.83 3.85
C VAL A 87 -10.66 6.91 3.01
N PHE A 88 -11.26 5.88 3.60
CA PHE A 88 -12.10 4.93 2.88
C PHE A 88 -13.22 5.65 2.10
N LYS A 89 -13.95 6.53 2.78
CA LYS A 89 -14.99 7.36 2.19
C LYS A 89 -14.45 8.23 1.04
N THR A 90 -13.31 8.91 1.27
CA THR A 90 -12.74 9.84 0.30
C THR A 90 -12.23 9.12 -0.95
N TYR A 91 -11.63 7.93 -0.80
CA TYR A 91 -11.22 7.12 -1.95
C TYR A 91 -12.42 6.68 -2.80
N LEU A 92 -13.53 6.33 -2.20
CA LEU A 92 -14.73 5.95 -2.95
C LEU A 92 -15.40 7.16 -3.61
N TYR A 93 -15.60 8.24 -2.88
CA TYR A 93 -16.49 9.33 -3.30
C TYR A 93 -15.78 10.66 -3.59
N GLY A 94 -14.49 10.77 -3.35
CA GLY A 94 -13.78 12.06 -3.30
C GLY A 94 -13.16 12.55 -4.60
N GLY A 95 -13.15 11.75 -5.66
CA GLY A 95 -12.53 12.07 -6.94
C GLY A 95 -13.53 12.22 -8.09
N SER A 96 -13.02 12.08 -9.32
CA SER A 96 -13.78 12.23 -10.56
C SER A 96 -14.30 10.89 -11.13
N ILE A 97 -13.76 9.77 -10.68
CA ILE A 97 -14.17 8.43 -11.12
C ILE A 97 -15.39 7.99 -10.32
N ALA A 98 -16.37 7.40 -11.00
CA ALA A 98 -17.62 6.94 -10.39
C ALA A 98 -17.35 5.98 -9.20
N PRO A 99 -18.04 6.18 -8.07
CA PRO A 99 -17.85 5.34 -6.88
C PRO A 99 -18.02 3.84 -7.14
N GLU A 100 -19.01 3.46 -7.94
CA GLU A 100 -19.28 2.07 -8.29
C GLU A 100 -18.12 1.44 -9.08
N THR A 101 -17.45 2.21 -9.95
CA THR A 101 -16.27 1.75 -10.67
C THR A 101 -15.12 1.48 -9.69
N LYS A 102 -14.89 2.36 -8.71
CA LYS A 102 -13.88 2.17 -7.67
C LYS A 102 -14.19 0.99 -6.75
N MET A 103 -15.47 0.79 -6.39
CA MET A 103 -15.91 -0.39 -5.65
C MET A 103 -15.68 -1.67 -6.44
N ALA A 104 -15.93 -1.66 -7.76
CA ALA A 104 -15.67 -2.79 -8.65
C ALA A 104 -14.16 -3.12 -8.73
N MET A 105 -13.30 -2.09 -8.81
CA MET A 105 -11.83 -2.26 -8.72
C MET A 105 -11.43 -2.93 -7.40
N GLY A 106 -11.94 -2.43 -6.28
CA GLY A 106 -11.65 -2.99 -4.95
C GLY A 106 -12.13 -4.43 -4.81
N LEU A 107 -13.31 -4.75 -5.35
CA LEU A 107 -13.84 -6.11 -5.34
C LEU A 107 -12.99 -7.05 -6.19
N ARG A 108 -12.52 -6.63 -7.39
CA ARG A 108 -11.58 -7.39 -8.20
C ARG A 108 -10.26 -7.65 -7.47
N ILE A 109 -9.73 -6.66 -6.76
CA ILE A 109 -8.53 -6.81 -5.94
C ILE A 109 -8.75 -7.85 -4.82
N ALA A 110 -9.93 -7.84 -4.19
CA ALA A 110 -10.29 -8.84 -3.19
C ALA A 110 -10.38 -10.26 -3.78
N GLN A 111 -10.88 -10.40 -5.02
CA GLN A 111 -10.90 -11.68 -5.75
C GLN A 111 -9.48 -12.19 -6.05
N VAL A 112 -8.55 -11.31 -6.43
CA VAL A 112 -7.15 -11.68 -6.69
C VAL A 112 -6.49 -12.33 -5.47
N TYR A 113 -6.72 -11.80 -4.27
CA TYR A 113 -6.10 -12.30 -3.04
C TYR A 113 -6.97 -13.27 -2.24
N GLY A 114 -8.25 -13.46 -2.60
CA GLY A 114 -9.17 -14.26 -1.80
C GLY A 114 -9.56 -13.61 -0.48
N SER A 115 -9.56 -12.26 -0.41
CA SER A 115 -9.84 -11.52 0.82
C SER A 115 -11.33 -11.30 1.02
N ALA A 116 -11.93 -11.99 2.00
CA ALA A 116 -13.37 -12.01 2.22
C ALA A 116 -13.90 -10.72 2.87
N TYR A 117 -13.17 -10.14 3.82
CA TYR A 117 -13.62 -8.97 4.57
C TYR A 117 -13.93 -7.77 3.63
N PRO A 118 -12.98 -7.26 2.84
CA PRO A 118 -13.28 -6.16 1.92
C PRO A 118 -14.30 -6.55 0.85
N ALA A 119 -14.32 -7.82 0.41
CA ALA A 119 -15.27 -8.27 -0.60
C ALA A 119 -16.72 -8.12 -0.17
N VAL A 120 -17.05 -8.50 1.07
CA VAL A 120 -18.42 -8.38 1.61
C VAL A 120 -18.87 -6.93 1.68
N HIS A 121 -18.03 -6.05 2.23
CA HIS A 121 -18.36 -4.62 2.33
C HIS A 121 -18.56 -3.97 0.95
N LEU A 122 -17.70 -4.28 -0.01
CA LEU A 122 -17.80 -3.72 -1.36
C LEU A 122 -19.00 -4.28 -2.13
N GLN A 123 -19.31 -5.58 -2.01
CA GLN A 123 -20.53 -6.15 -2.58
C GLN A 123 -21.79 -5.48 -2.00
N ARG A 124 -21.80 -5.26 -0.69
CA ARG A 124 -22.88 -4.59 0.01
C ARG A 124 -23.10 -3.17 -0.53
N LEU A 125 -22.02 -2.38 -0.66
CA LEU A 125 -22.09 -1.03 -1.19
C LEU A 125 -22.53 -1.01 -2.67
N LEU A 126 -22.05 -1.94 -3.51
CA LEU A 126 -22.48 -2.05 -4.91
C LEU A 126 -23.97 -2.36 -5.04
N ARG A 127 -24.57 -3.14 -4.12
CA ARG A 127 -26.01 -3.41 -4.12
C ARG A 127 -26.88 -2.18 -3.87
N ALA A 128 -26.31 -1.08 -3.37
CA ALA A 128 -27.05 0.14 -3.05
C ALA A 128 -27.53 0.92 -4.29
N SER A 129 -26.96 0.68 -5.49
CA SER A 129 -27.35 1.37 -6.71
C SER A 129 -27.60 0.40 -7.88
N ASP A 130 -28.43 0.83 -8.88
CA ASP A 130 -28.65 0.02 -10.10
C ASP A 130 -27.37 -0.23 -10.89
N LYS A 131 -26.54 0.80 -11.01
CA LYS A 131 -25.23 0.69 -11.65
C LYS A 131 -24.34 -0.30 -10.91
N GLY A 132 -24.29 -0.21 -9.60
CA GLY A 132 -23.52 -1.10 -8.75
C GLY A 132 -23.98 -2.56 -8.86
N ARG A 133 -25.30 -2.81 -8.88
CA ARG A 133 -25.84 -4.18 -9.07
C ARG A 133 -25.45 -4.78 -10.43
N LYS A 134 -25.45 -3.97 -11.48
CA LYS A 134 -25.00 -4.40 -12.82
C LYS A 134 -23.51 -4.77 -12.82
N LEU A 135 -22.64 -3.92 -12.24
CA LEU A 135 -21.22 -4.21 -12.12
C LEU A 135 -20.93 -5.46 -11.27
N LEU A 136 -21.67 -5.62 -10.17
CA LEU A 136 -21.56 -6.80 -9.32
C LEU A 136 -21.89 -8.08 -10.07
N ALA A 137 -22.98 -8.11 -10.84
CA ALA A 137 -23.36 -9.28 -11.64
C ALA A 137 -22.28 -9.64 -12.69
N ARG A 138 -21.65 -8.65 -13.31
CA ARG A 138 -20.57 -8.86 -14.28
C ARG A 138 -19.30 -9.42 -13.63
N LEU A 139 -18.92 -8.90 -12.45
CA LEU A 139 -17.79 -9.43 -11.68
C LEU A 139 -18.07 -10.86 -11.18
N GLN A 140 -19.31 -11.18 -10.85
CA GLN A 140 -19.72 -12.53 -10.45
C GLN A 140 -19.61 -13.53 -11.62
N ALA A 141 -19.95 -13.10 -12.82
CA ALA A 141 -19.82 -13.90 -14.05
C ALA A 141 -18.40 -13.90 -14.63
N ASP A 142 -17.48 -13.13 -14.05
CA ASP A 142 -16.15 -12.81 -14.59
C ASP A 142 -16.19 -12.29 -16.03
N ASP A 143 -17.27 -11.56 -16.38
CA ASP A 143 -17.46 -10.98 -17.70
C ASP A 143 -17.16 -9.47 -17.69
N LEU A 144 -15.89 -9.13 -17.92
CA LEU A 144 -15.50 -7.73 -18.06
C LEU A 144 -15.88 -7.13 -19.42
N THR A 145 -16.14 -7.98 -20.44
CA THR A 145 -16.38 -7.53 -21.83
C THR A 145 -17.71 -6.81 -21.96
N SER A 146 -18.67 -7.09 -21.10
CA SER A 146 -19.98 -6.43 -21.04
C SER A 146 -19.99 -5.11 -20.25
N MET A 147 -18.86 -4.72 -19.66
CA MET A 147 -18.67 -3.41 -19.02
C MET A 147 -18.42 -2.32 -20.06
N SER A 148 -18.66 -1.04 -19.71
CA SER A 148 -18.19 0.07 -20.54
C SER A 148 -16.67 0.05 -20.67
N ALA A 149 -16.11 0.63 -21.74
CA ALA A 149 -14.67 0.64 -21.97
C ALA A 149 -13.88 1.22 -20.80
N SER A 150 -14.38 2.27 -20.16
CA SER A 150 -13.74 2.88 -18.99
C SER A 150 -13.82 1.99 -17.75
N GLU A 151 -14.95 1.33 -17.48
CA GLU A 151 -15.09 0.40 -16.36
C GLU A 151 -14.18 -0.83 -16.53
N GLN A 152 -14.15 -1.38 -17.76
CA GLN A 152 -13.26 -2.50 -18.10
C GLN A 152 -11.79 -2.11 -17.90
N ALA A 153 -11.37 -0.95 -18.44
CA ALA A 153 -9.99 -0.46 -18.30
C ALA A 153 -9.61 -0.27 -16.82
N ALA A 154 -10.49 0.32 -16.00
CA ALA A 154 -10.24 0.54 -14.59
C ALA A 154 -10.10 -0.77 -13.80
N VAL A 155 -11.02 -1.71 -14.00
CA VAL A 155 -11.00 -3.01 -13.29
C VAL A 155 -9.80 -3.84 -13.73
N ARG A 156 -9.48 -3.85 -15.03
CA ARG A 156 -8.32 -4.58 -15.57
C ARG A 156 -7.00 -3.98 -15.08
N TYR A 157 -6.87 -2.64 -15.08
CA TYR A 157 -5.70 -1.96 -14.53
C TYR A 157 -5.48 -2.32 -13.05
N ALA A 158 -6.55 -2.29 -12.25
CA ALA A 158 -6.48 -2.66 -10.84
C ALA A 158 -6.06 -4.12 -10.63
N GLU A 159 -6.58 -5.05 -11.44
CA GLU A 159 -6.20 -6.46 -11.39
C GLU A 159 -4.72 -6.66 -11.70
N LEU A 160 -4.24 -6.12 -12.84
CA LEU A 160 -2.86 -6.28 -13.29
C LEU A 160 -1.85 -5.74 -12.28
N LEU A 161 -2.07 -4.48 -11.82
CA LEU A 161 -1.19 -3.85 -10.83
C LEU A 161 -1.23 -4.54 -9.46
N THR A 162 -2.32 -5.27 -9.16
CA THR A 162 -2.44 -6.05 -7.93
C THR A 162 -1.67 -7.35 -8.00
N ARG A 163 -1.76 -8.06 -9.13
CA ARG A 163 -1.05 -9.32 -9.35
C ARG A 163 0.46 -9.14 -9.35
N ASP A 164 0.92 -8.12 -10.04
CA ASP A 164 2.33 -7.75 -10.13
C ASP A 164 2.46 -6.23 -10.27
N ILE A 165 3.34 -5.61 -9.50
CA ILE A 165 3.57 -4.16 -9.58
C ILE A 165 4.13 -3.75 -10.94
N HIS A 166 4.72 -4.68 -11.69
CA HIS A 166 5.21 -4.52 -13.06
C HIS A 166 4.23 -5.08 -14.10
N GLY A 167 3.09 -5.63 -13.66
CA GLY A 167 2.14 -6.38 -14.50
C GLY A 167 1.35 -5.52 -15.50
N VAL A 168 1.39 -4.20 -15.37
CA VAL A 168 0.75 -3.29 -16.34
C VAL A 168 1.72 -3.05 -17.49
N SER A 169 1.51 -3.77 -18.61
CA SER A 169 2.28 -3.56 -19.83
C SER A 169 2.00 -2.17 -20.43
N GLU A 170 2.89 -1.71 -21.31
CA GLU A 170 2.66 -0.43 -22.02
C GLU A 170 1.34 -0.45 -22.82
N ALA A 171 1.02 -1.56 -23.49
CA ALA A 171 -0.22 -1.71 -24.24
C ALA A 171 -1.47 -1.59 -23.35
N GLU A 172 -1.45 -2.21 -22.14
CA GLU A 172 -2.55 -2.09 -21.18
C GLU A 172 -2.63 -0.69 -20.58
N PHE A 173 -1.48 -0.05 -20.33
CA PHE A 173 -1.46 1.34 -19.88
C PHE A 173 -2.02 2.30 -20.91
N GLN A 174 -1.72 2.12 -22.21
CA GLN A 174 -2.28 2.93 -23.28
C GLN A 174 -3.81 2.75 -23.43
N LYS A 175 -4.35 1.55 -23.21
CA LYS A 175 -5.81 1.35 -23.13
C LYS A 175 -6.42 2.16 -21.98
N THR A 176 -5.78 2.15 -20.81
CA THR A 176 -6.21 2.95 -19.66
C THR A 176 -6.14 4.45 -20.00
N ARG A 177 -5.07 4.89 -20.65
CA ARG A 177 -4.87 6.26 -21.08
C ARG A 177 -5.87 6.74 -22.13
N GLY A 178 -6.36 5.85 -22.96
CA GLY A 178 -7.44 6.12 -23.93
C GLY A 178 -8.79 6.39 -23.27
N ALA A 179 -8.99 5.93 -22.03
CA ALA A 179 -10.24 6.08 -21.28
C ALA A 179 -10.18 7.15 -20.17
N PHE A 180 -8.98 7.56 -19.73
CA PHE A 180 -8.76 8.43 -18.57
C PHE A 180 -7.65 9.45 -18.81
N ASN A 181 -7.80 10.66 -18.27
CA ASN A 181 -6.74 11.67 -18.23
C ASN A 181 -5.73 11.38 -17.12
N ASP A 182 -4.62 12.13 -17.07
CA ASP A 182 -3.52 11.89 -16.13
C ASP A 182 -3.98 11.96 -14.65
N SER A 183 -4.82 12.92 -14.28
CA SER A 183 -5.38 13.00 -12.91
C SER A 183 -6.24 11.78 -12.58
N GLN A 184 -7.05 11.31 -13.51
CA GLN A 184 -7.87 10.10 -13.34
C GLN A 184 -7.01 8.83 -13.27
N ILE A 185 -5.92 8.74 -14.03
CA ILE A 185 -4.97 7.64 -13.94
C ILE A 185 -4.31 7.61 -12.55
N VAL A 186 -3.91 8.75 -12.03
CA VAL A 186 -3.39 8.84 -10.65
C VAL A 186 -4.47 8.44 -9.64
N GLU A 187 -5.72 8.86 -9.84
CA GLU A 187 -6.86 8.46 -9.00
C GLU A 187 -7.10 6.93 -9.02
N LEU A 188 -7.07 6.30 -10.21
CA LEU A 188 -7.16 4.84 -10.36
C LEU A 188 -6.01 4.13 -9.64
N THR A 189 -4.79 4.62 -9.84
CA THR A 189 -3.60 4.05 -9.20
C THR A 189 -3.70 4.16 -7.69
N MET A 190 -4.04 5.33 -7.15
CA MET A 190 -4.25 5.53 -5.72
C MET A 190 -5.35 4.62 -5.18
N THR A 191 -6.47 4.46 -5.89
CA THR A 191 -7.57 3.57 -5.52
C THR A 191 -7.11 2.11 -5.45
N THR A 192 -6.37 1.64 -6.47
CA THR A 192 -5.78 0.31 -6.48
C THR A 192 -4.82 0.10 -5.30
N CYS A 193 -3.96 1.08 -5.05
CA CYS A 193 -3.02 1.05 -3.92
C CYS A 193 -3.73 1.01 -2.58
N PHE A 194 -4.80 1.79 -2.42
CA PHE A 194 -5.58 1.82 -1.19
C PHE A 194 -6.25 0.47 -0.90
N PHE A 195 -6.88 -0.16 -1.88
CA PHE A 195 -7.47 -1.49 -1.66
C PHE A 195 -6.42 -2.56 -1.42
N ASN A 196 -5.25 -2.46 -2.00
CA ASN A 196 -4.10 -3.32 -1.66
C ASN A 196 -3.57 -3.09 -0.25
N TYR A 197 -3.59 -1.86 0.25
CA TYR A 197 -3.34 -1.52 1.66
C TYR A 197 -4.42 -2.13 2.55
N PHE A 198 -5.67 -1.83 2.24
CA PHE A 198 -6.84 -2.15 3.05
C PHE A 198 -7.03 -3.65 3.28
N LEU A 199 -6.94 -4.45 2.19
CA LEU A 199 -7.05 -5.89 2.34
C LEU A 199 -5.93 -6.49 3.22
N ARG A 200 -4.69 -6.00 3.10
CA ARG A 200 -3.58 -6.48 3.94
C ARG A 200 -3.77 -6.13 5.41
N TYR A 201 -4.29 -4.95 5.68
CA TYR A 201 -4.68 -4.60 7.03
C TYR A 201 -5.77 -5.54 7.58
N CYS A 202 -6.83 -5.79 6.81
CA CYS A 202 -7.91 -6.68 7.23
C CYS A 202 -7.43 -8.12 7.45
N GLU A 203 -6.60 -8.66 6.56
CA GLU A 203 -6.04 -10.01 6.69
C GLU A 203 -4.99 -10.09 7.82
N GLY A 204 -4.07 -9.13 7.90
CA GLY A 204 -3.04 -9.09 8.95
C GLY A 204 -3.62 -8.93 10.36
N ALA A 205 -4.68 -8.14 10.50
CA ALA A 205 -5.43 -7.99 11.74
C ALA A 205 -6.44 -9.15 11.98
N ASN A 206 -6.64 -10.04 11.01
CA ASN A 206 -7.64 -11.11 11.02
C ASN A 206 -9.02 -10.61 11.46
N LEU A 207 -9.52 -9.54 10.82
CA LEU A 207 -10.77 -8.92 11.22
C LEU A 207 -11.97 -9.85 10.99
N PRO A 208 -12.82 -10.07 12.00
CA PRO A 208 -14.09 -10.75 11.82
C PRO A 208 -15.03 -9.91 10.95
N VAL A 209 -15.83 -10.58 10.13
CA VAL A 209 -16.89 -9.92 9.34
C VAL A 209 -18.06 -9.62 10.26
N GLU A 210 -18.63 -8.44 10.16
CA GLU A 210 -19.82 -8.06 10.92
C GLU A 210 -21.06 -8.73 10.35
N LYS A 211 -21.92 -9.25 11.22
CA LYS A 211 -23.18 -9.91 10.81
C LYS A 211 -24.04 -9.01 9.93
N TRP A 212 -24.17 -7.73 10.29
CA TRP A 212 -24.92 -6.76 9.51
C TRP A 212 -24.37 -6.54 8.10
N ALA A 213 -23.08 -6.76 7.87
CA ALA A 213 -22.48 -6.61 6.54
C ALA A 213 -22.94 -7.71 5.57
N LEU A 214 -23.30 -8.89 6.09
CA LEU A 214 -23.85 -10.03 5.31
C LEU A 214 -25.35 -9.94 5.10
N ASP A 215 -26.08 -9.63 6.17
CA ASP A 215 -27.53 -9.91 6.27
C ASP A 215 -28.39 -8.65 6.05
N GLU A 216 -27.83 -7.45 6.24
CA GLU A 216 -28.61 -6.21 6.22
C GLU A 216 -28.34 -5.36 4.97
N PRO A 217 -29.34 -4.66 4.44
CA PRO A 217 -29.12 -3.70 3.37
C PRO A 217 -28.29 -2.51 3.89
N VAL A 218 -27.70 -1.76 2.95
CA VAL A 218 -27.03 -0.49 3.27
C VAL A 218 -28.06 0.45 3.91
N ALA A 219 -27.77 0.95 5.12
CA ALA A 219 -28.66 1.85 5.81
C ALA A 219 -28.71 3.21 5.08
N LYS A 220 -27.88 4.15 5.45
CA LYS A 220 -27.80 5.45 4.80
C LYS A 220 -26.32 5.77 4.53
N ILE A 221 -25.99 5.96 3.26
CA ILE A 221 -24.62 6.38 2.91
C ILE A 221 -24.41 7.83 3.33
N ALA A 222 -23.54 8.04 4.30
CA ALA A 222 -23.19 9.37 4.80
C ALA A 222 -22.54 10.26 3.70
N ALA A 223 -22.03 9.62 2.62
CA ALA A 223 -21.39 10.30 1.52
C ALA A 223 -22.31 11.11 0.60
N ALA A 224 -23.63 10.88 0.63
CA ALA A 224 -24.60 11.51 -0.30
C ALA A 224 -24.62 13.06 -0.26
N LYS A 225 -23.96 13.69 0.71
CA LYS A 225 -23.81 15.16 0.79
C LYS A 225 -22.33 15.57 0.76
N PHE A 226 -21.61 15.13 -0.24
CA PHE A 226 -20.23 15.55 -0.45
C PHE A 226 -20.13 16.79 -1.36
N ALA A 227 -20.86 17.85 -1.01
CA ALA A 227 -20.44 19.19 -1.44
C ALA A 227 -19.20 19.53 -0.61
N PRO A 228 -18.02 19.76 -1.20
CA PRO A 228 -16.91 20.30 -0.45
C PRO A 228 -17.41 21.61 0.18
N PRO A 229 -17.13 21.88 1.47
CA PRO A 229 -17.39 23.21 1.99
C PRO A 229 -16.69 24.19 1.04
N PRO A 230 -17.32 25.33 0.72
CA PRO A 230 -16.70 26.34 -0.12
C PRO A 230 -15.32 26.64 0.46
N ALA A 231 -14.30 26.51 -0.36
CA ALA A 231 -12.94 26.75 0.08
C ALA A 231 -12.87 28.18 0.58
N ARG A 232 -12.47 28.36 1.85
CA ARG A 232 -12.28 29.69 2.44
C ARG A 232 -11.08 30.44 1.83
N VAL A 233 -10.26 29.74 1.03
CA VAL A 233 -9.16 30.26 0.23
C VAL A 233 -9.27 29.70 -1.18
N ALA A 234 -8.82 30.43 -2.18
CA ALA A 234 -8.80 29.98 -3.57
C ALA A 234 -8.09 28.61 -3.64
N VAL A 235 -8.80 27.58 -4.09
CA VAL A 235 -8.21 26.27 -4.36
C VAL A 235 -7.46 26.39 -5.66
N VAL A 236 -6.19 26.00 -5.65
CA VAL A 236 -5.36 25.93 -6.87
C VAL A 236 -6.08 25.02 -7.88
N THR A 237 -6.35 25.51 -9.07
CA THR A 237 -6.89 24.72 -10.18
C THR A 237 -5.83 23.76 -10.70
N ASP A 238 -6.23 22.73 -11.47
CA ASP A 238 -5.27 21.77 -12.05
C ASP A 238 -4.19 22.46 -12.87
N ASP A 239 -4.51 23.54 -13.61
CA ASP A 239 -3.56 24.35 -14.38
C ASP A 239 -2.58 25.14 -13.47
N GLN A 240 -3.06 25.57 -12.31
CA GLN A 240 -2.22 26.26 -11.31
C GLN A 240 -1.38 25.28 -10.50
N MET A 241 -1.78 23.99 -10.47
CA MET A 241 -1.05 22.94 -9.73
C MET A 241 0.34 22.73 -10.35
N SER A 242 0.47 22.73 -11.66
CA SER A 242 1.77 22.65 -12.34
C SER A 242 2.68 23.77 -11.91
N ALA A 243 2.18 25.01 -11.92
CA ALA A 243 2.93 26.20 -11.50
C ALA A 243 3.33 26.15 -10.00
N VAL A 244 2.46 25.59 -9.13
CA VAL A 244 2.77 25.39 -7.70
C VAL A 244 3.83 24.30 -7.53
N VAL A 245 3.77 23.21 -8.30
CA VAL A 245 4.80 22.16 -8.30
C VAL A 245 6.13 22.74 -8.76
N ASP A 246 6.13 23.54 -9.82
CA ASP A 246 7.34 24.19 -10.33
C ASP A 246 7.91 25.21 -9.33
N ALA A 247 7.05 26.01 -8.68
CA ALA A 247 7.45 26.96 -7.63
C ALA A 247 8.00 26.24 -6.39
N LEU A 248 7.38 25.11 -5.97
CA LEU A 248 7.89 24.29 -4.86
C LEU A 248 9.19 23.57 -5.21
N ASN A 249 9.41 23.25 -6.50
CA ASN A 249 10.68 22.71 -6.99
C ASN A 249 11.79 23.77 -7.05
N ALA A 250 11.43 25.00 -7.44
CA ALA A 250 12.35 26.14 -7.45
C ALA A 250 12.68 26.62 -6.03
N ALA A 251 11.73 26.57 -5.10
CA ALA A 251 11.94 26.83 -3.69
C ALA A 251 12.70 25.64 -3.08
N LYS A 252 14.03 25.68 -3.16
CA LYS A 252 14.91 24.77 -2.43
C LYS A 252 14.67 24.92 -0.93
N THR A 253 13.68 24.20 -0.41
CA THR A 253 13.45 24.15 1.03
C THR A 253 14.45 23.16 1.61
N PRO A 254 15.46 23.59 2.36
CA PRO A 254 16.43 22.70 2.97
C PRO A 254 15.77 21.99 4.15
N THR A 255 15.03 20.91 3.88
CA THR A 255 14.45 20.09 4.95
C THR A 255 15.43 19.06 5.50
N ASN A 256 16.61 18.93 4.91
CA ASN A 256 17.70 18.07 5.40
C ASN A 256 18.96 18.26 4.53
N ASN A 257 20.09 17.69 4.95
CA ASN A 257 21.40 17.77 4.27
C ASN A 257 21.45 17.11 2.87
N TRP A 258 20.32 16.62 2.34
CA TRP A 258 20.19 15.95 1.06
C TRP A 258 19.15 16.71 0.24
N ASN A 259 19.61 17.44 -0.75
CA ASN A 259 18.78 18.37 -1.52
C ASN A 259 18.07 17.64 -2.68
N ILE A 260 17.10 16.77 -2.37
CA ILE A 260 16.34 16.03 -3.41
C ILE A 260 15.11 16.79 -3.96
N GLY A 261 14.87 18.02 -3.52
CA GLY A 261 13.67 18.76 -3.90
C GLY A 261 12.38 18.02 -3.50
N ILE A 262 11.29 18.20 -4.27
CA ILE A 262 10.03 17.47 -4.09
C ILE A 262 10.11 16.17 -4.88
N ALA A 263 10.04 15.04 -4.17
CA ALA A 263 10.08 13.71 -4.77
C ALA A 263 8.99 13.52 -5.84
N TYR A 264 9.28 12.83 -6.93
CA TYR A 264 8.32 12.58 -8.02
C TYR A 264 7.02 11.95 -7.52
N SER A 265 7.08 11.05 -6.53
CA SER A 265 5.88 10.52 -5.90
C SER A 265 5.00 11.60 -5.27
N GLN A 266 5.61 12.63 -4.67
CA GLN A 266 4.88 13.75 -4.09
C GLN A 266 4.22 14.63 -5.16
N ARG A 267 4.89 14.83 -6.29
CA ARG A 267 4.34 15.57 -7.44
C ARG A 267 3.13 14.84 -8.02
N ALA A 268 3.22 13.51 -8.20
CA ALA A 268 2.10 12.71 -8.70
C ALA A 268 0.89 12.77 -7.75
N PHE A 269 1.09 12.69 -6.44
CA PHE A 269 0.02 12.85 -5.44
C PHE A 269 -0.74 14.18 -5.57
N LEU A 270 -0.07 15.25 -5.98
CA LEU A 270 -0.69 16.58 -6.11
C LEU A 270 -1.73 16.65 -7.24
N LEU A 271 -1.73 15.71 -8.19
CA LEU A 271 -2.76 15.63 -9.23
C LEU A 271 -4.14 15.24 -8.69
N VAL A 272 -4.20 14.67 -7.47
CA VAL A 272 -5.46 14.29 -6.81
C VAL A 272 -5.47 14.82 -5.37
N PRO A 273 -5.55 16.15 -5.18
CA PRO A 273 -5.24 16.80 -3.90
C PRO A 273 -6.18 16.42 -2.77
N ARG A 274 -7.45 16.10 -3.06
CA ARG A 274 -8.43 15.72 -2.04
C ARG A 274 -8.13 14.35 -1.45
N ILE A 275 -7.92 13.35 -2.30
CA ILE A 275 -7.57 11.99 -1.87
C ILE A 275 -6.21 12.01 -1.16
N THR A 276 -5.23 12.73 -1.72
CA THR A 276 -3.91 12.90 -1.11
C THR A 276 -3.98 13.50 0.29
N ARG A 277 -4.83 14.50 0.50
CA ARG A 277 -5.00 15.14 1.81
C ARG A 277 -5.53 14.16 2.85
N ALA A 278 -6.57 13.39 2.52
CA ALA A 278 -7.12 12.37 3.40
C ALA A 278 -6.08 11.30 3.73
N TRP A 279 -5.37 10.79 2.71
CA TRP A 279 -4.31 9.79 2.90
C TRP A 279 -3.18 10.30 3.78
N ARG A 280 -2.71 11.52 3.55
CA ARG A 280 -1.66 12.14 4.38
C ARG A 280 -2.10 12.38 5.82
N ALA A 281 -3.33 12.83 6.04
CA ALA A 281 -3.87 13.00 7.39
C ALA A 281 -3.80 11.68 8.16
N TYR A 282 -4.26 10.59 7.56
CA TYR A 282 -4.20 9.25 8.15
C TYR A 282 -2.76 8.78 8.40
N THR A 283 -1.91 8.79 7.35
CA THR A 283 -0.54 8.27 7.47
C THR A 283 0.35 9.12 8.37
N THR A 284 0.10 10.43 8.49
CA THR A 284 0.78 11.29 9.44
C THR A 284 0.38 10.92 10.87
N THR A 285 -0.89 10.62 11.10
CA THR A 285 -1.38 10.20 12.42
C THR A 285 -0.75 8.86 12.82
N THR A 286 -0.74 7.86 11.94
CA THR A 286 -0.11 6.55 12.25
C THR A 286 1.39 6.64 12.53
N ARG A 287 2.07 7.61 11.94
CA ARG A 287 3.53 7.83 12.15
C ARG A 287 3.89 8.46 13.49
N LYS A 288 2.93 9.07 14.19
CA LYS A 288 3.15 9.64 15.54
C LYS A 288 3.41 8.57 16.59
N TYR A 289 2.94 7.35 16.37
CA TYR A 289 3.18 6.23 17.26
C TYR A 289 4.60 5.70 17.07
N GLU A 290 5.33 5.49 18.16
CA GLU A 290 6.76 5.21 18.16
C GLU A 290 7.11 3.98 19.03
N SER A 291 6.16 3.03 19.20
CA SER A 291 6.46 1.75 19.85
C SER A 291 7.47 0.92 19.05
N VAL A 292 7.56 1.21 17.75
CA VAL A 292 8.57 0.66 16.84
C VAL A 292 9.48 1.79 16.36
N SER A 293 10.80 1.59 16.48
CA SER A 293 11.79 2.59 16.06
C SER A 293 11.69 2.91 14.57
N ARG A 294 12.09 4.14 14.22
CA ARG A 294 12.16 4.58 12.82
C ARG A 294 13.04 3.67 11.97
N GLU A 295 14.14 3.16 12.53
CA GLU A 295 15.03 2.23 11.83
C GLU A 295 14.31 0.95 11.42
N ILE A 296 13.59 0.30 12.34
CA ILE A 296 12.83 -0.93 12.05
C ILE A 296 11.75 -0.65 11.01
N LYS A 297 11.02 0.47 11.12
CA LYS A 297 10.02 0.87 10.11
C LYS A 297 10.63 1.04 8.70
N LEU A 298 11.85 1.57 8.62
CA LEU A 298 12.58 1.69 7.35
C LEU A 298 13.09 0.33 6.86
N HIS A 299 13.54 -0.58 7.74
CA HIS A 299 13.91 -1.95 7.39
C HIS A 299 12.72 -2.72 6.82
N VAL A 300 11.55 -2.63 7.45
CA VAL A 300 10.28 -3.19 6.94
C VAL A 300 9.99 -2.66 5.53
N SER A 301 10.08 -1.35 5.35
CA SER A 301 9.83 -0.69 4.07
C SER A 301 10.81 -1.12 2.98
N PHE A 302 12.10 -1.22 3.32
CA PHE A 302 13.14 -1.70 2.43
C PHE A 302 12.91 -3.16 2.02
N ALA A 303 12.61 -4.04 2.99
CA ALA A 303 12.36 -5.45 2.72
C ALA A 303 11.16 -5.68 1.79
N ILE A 304 10.09 -4.90 1.95
CA ILE A 304 8.91 -4.93 1.07
C ILE A 304 9.26 -4.43 -0.33
N SER A 305 10.02 -3.33 -0.42
CA SER A 305 10.43 -2.76 -1.70
C SER A 305 11.31 -3.71 -2.49
N MET A 306 12.23 -4.41 -1.81
CA MET A 306 13.04 -5.48 -2.40
C MET A 306 12.19 -6.68 -2.83
N ALA A 307 11.25 -7.14 -1.99
CA ALA A 307 10.39 -8.29 -2.28
C ALA A 307 9.46 -8.04 -3.47
N ASN A 308 9.02 -6.79 -3.67
CA ASN A 308 8.21 -6.38 -4.81
C ASN A 308 9.05 -5.99 -6.05
N GLY A 309 10.38 -5.85 -5.93
CA GLY A 309 11.23 -5.35 -7.01
C GLY A 309 11.06 -3.85 -7.31
N CYS A 310 10.45 -3.08 -6.40
CA CYS A 310 10.22 -1.65 -6.61
C CYS A 310 11.53 -0.86 -6.55
N ARG A 311 12.05 -0.48 -7.73
CA ARG A 311 13.31 0.28 -7.82
C ARG A 311 13.21 1.63 -7.11
N TYR A 312 12.18 2.42 -7.42
CA TYR A 312 11.97 3.74 -6.82
C TYR A 312 12.02 3.68 -5.29
N CYS A 313 11.18 2.82 -4.71
CA CYS A 313 11.08 2.69 -3.27
C CYS A 313 12.37 2.16 -2.64
N THR A 314 13.03 1.17 -3.26
CA THR A 314 14.30 0.61 -2.76
C THR A 314 15.37 1.71 -2.63
N LEU A 315 15.55 2.53 -3.67
CA LEU A 315 16.51 3.64 -3.66
C LEU A 315 16.21 4.63 -2.51
N HIS A 316 14.95 4.98 -2.33
CA HIS A 316 14.52 5.92 -1.27
C HIS A 316 14.63 5.34 0.14
N GLN A 317 14.41 4.02 0.31
CA GLN A 317 14.62 3.39 1.61
C GLN A 317 16.10 3.31 1.97
N VAL A 318 16.98 3.01 1.02
CA VAL A 318 18.43 3.09 1.24
C VAL A 318 18.84 4.51 1.62
N LEU A 319 18.36 5.52 0.89
CA LEU A 319 18.59 6.93 1.24
C LEU A 319 18.12 7.23 2.66
N GLY A 320 16.91 6.79 3.05
CA GLY A 320 16.35 6.98 4.39
C GLY A 320 17.18 6.32 5.48
N LEU A 321 17.59 5.06 5.27
CA LEU A 321 18.42 4.29 6.21
C LEU A 321 19.82 4.91 6.36
N ARG A 322 20.44 5.34 5.25
CA ARG A 322 21.73 6.04 5.29
C ARG A 322 21.66 7.38 6.05
N ARG A 323 20.55 8.10 5.92
CA ARG A 323 20.34 9.38 6.65
C ARG A 323 20.27 9.21 8.16
N ILE A 324 19.81 8.07 8.64
CA ILE A 324 19.79 7.76 10.09
C ILE A 324 21.05 7.02 10.56
N GLY A 325 22.06 6.86 9.69
CA GLY A 325 23.36 6.32 10.04
C GLY A 325 23.51 4.80 9.92
N VAL A 326 22.55 4.10 9.30
CA VAL A 326 22.67 2.64 9.12
C VAL A 326 23.88 2.31 8.24
N ASP A 327 24.69 1.36 8.69
CA ASP A 327 25.93 0.95 8.03
C ASP A 327 25.68 0.32 6.64
N PRO A 328 26.49 0.66 5.61
CA PRO A 328 26.37 0.07 4.28
C PRO A 328 26.46 -1.46 4.27
N GLY A 329 27.31 -2.04 5.11
CA GLY A 329 27.46 -3.51 5.21
C GLY A 329 26.18 -4.17 5.70
N LYS A 330 25.46 -3.56 6.66
CA LYS A 330 24.15 -4.05 7.12
C LYS A 330 23.14 -4.07 5.98
N LEU A 331 23.10 -3.03 5.14
CA LEU A 331 22.17 -2.97 3.99
C LEU A 331 22.48 -4.01 2.91
N VAL A 332 23.76 -4.28 2.67
CA VAL A 332 24.20 -5.36 1.77
C VAL A 332 23.79 -6.73 2.32
N ALA A 333 23.99 -6.97 3.62
CA ALA A 333 23.59 -8.22 4.27
C ALA A 333 22.06 -8.41 4.23
N MET A 334 21.28 -7.37 4.49
CA MET A 334 19.81 -7.43 4.38
C MET A 334 19.32 -7.79 2.96
N ALA A 335 20.04 -7.35 1.95
CA ALA A 335 19.71 -7.72 0.57
C ALA A 335 20.05 -9.19 0.26
N LYS A 336 20.95 -9.80 1.04
CA LYS A 336 21.45 -11.16 0.82
C LYS A 336 20.69 -12.21 1.66
N ASP A 337 20.77 -12.10 2.99
CA ASP A 337 20.36 -13.18 3.91
C ASP A 337 19.86 -12.72 5.28
N ASP A 338 19.71 -11.43 5.50
CA ASP A 338 19.33 -10.84 6.79
C ASP A 338 20.31 -11.12 7.96
N SER A 339 21.53 -11.62 7.70
CA SER A 339 22.48 -12.05 8.74
C SER A 339 22.89 -10.94 9.71
N ALA A 340 22.86 -9.68 9.24
CA ALA A 340 23.20 -8.51 10.05
C ALA A 340 22.01 -7.93 10.85
N LEU A 341 20.84 -8.53 10.77
CA LEU A 341 19.66 -8.09 11.51
C LEU A 341 19.64 -8.70 12.92
N THR A 342 19.21 -7.92 13.90
CA THR A 342 18.82 -8.43 15.22
C THR A 342 17.59 -9.34 15.10
N GLU A 343 17.30 -10.16 16.13
CA GLU A 343 16.10 -11.00 16.16
C GLU A 343 14.83 -10.18 15.97
N ARG A 344 14.74 -9.07 16.66
CA ARG A 344 13.62 -8.13 16.58
C ARG A 344 13.41 -7.58 15.17
N GLU A 345 14.49 -7.20 14.49
CA GLU A 345 14.44 -6.73 13.10
C GLU A 345 14.05 -7.84 12.14
N ARG A 346 14.58 -9.06 12.31
CA ARG A 346 14.24 -10.23 11.50
C ARG A 346 12.76 -10.57 11.60
N THR A 347 12.19 -10.57 12.81
CA THR A 347 10.76 -10.83 13.01
C THR A 347 9.89 -9.84 12.22
N ALA A 348 10.20 -8.53 12.31
CA ALA A 348 9.47 -7.51 11.57
C ALA A 348 9.61 -7.67 10.05
N VAL A 349 10.82 -7.94 9.55
CA VAL A 349 11.11 -8.10 8.12
C VAL A 349 10.49 -9.38 7.56
N ALA A 350 10.53 -10.49 8.30
CA ALA A 350 9.92 -11.76 7.89
C ALA A 350 8.40 -11.62 7.74
N PHE A 351 7.73 -11.01 8.73
CA PHE A 351 6.31 -10.70 8.65
C PHE A 351 5.99 -9.81 7.44
N ALA A 352 6.76 -8.74 7.26
CA ALA A 352 6.57 -7.80 6.16
C ALA A 352 6.68 -8.47 4.78
N ARG A 353 7.64 -9.37 4.58
CA ARG A 353 7.78 -10.14 3.35
C ARG A 353 6.61 -11.10 3.14
N LYS A 354 6.13 -11.77 4.20
CA LYS A 354 5.03 -12.72 4.11
C LYS A 354 3.72 -12.04 3.73
N ILE A 355 3.34 -10.96 4.41
CA ILE A 355 2.12 -10.18 4.09
C ILE A 355 2.19 -9.53 2.71
N THR A 356 3.39 -9.23 2.22
CA THR A 356 3.58 -8.66 0.88
C THR A 356 3.26 -9.68 -0.19
N ARG A 357 3.76 -10.91 -0.03
CA ARG A 357 3.61 -11.99 -1.02
C ARG A 357 2.21 -12.56 -1.06
N ASP A 358 1.68 -12.98 0.07
CA ASP A 358 0.34 -13.58 0.16
C ASP A 358 -0.32 -13.23 1.50
N PRO A 359 -1.06 -12.12 1.57
CA PRO A 359 -1.73 -11.69 2.80
C PRO A 359 -2.75 -12.71 3.32
N ALA A 360 -3.37 -13.51 2.42
CA ALA A 360 -4.35 -14.52 2.82
C ALA A 360 -3.71 -15.76 3.48
N LYS A 361 -2.39 -15.94 3.36
CA LYS A 361 -1.65 -17.03 4.02
C LYS A 361 -1.01 -16.65 5.35
N LEU A 362 -1.32 -15.47 5.87
CA LEU A 362 -0.89 -15.13 7.22
C LEU A 362 -1.55 -16.03 8.25
N THR A 363 -0.77 -16.48 9.22
CA THR A 363 -1.25 -17.29 10.33
C THR A 363 -1.30 -16.48 11.63
N LYS A 364 -1.96 -17.01 12.64
CA LYS A 364 -1.98 -16.40 13.98
C LYS A 364 -0.57 -16.33 14.58
N GLU A 365 0.26 -17.32 14.31
CA GLU A 365 1.63 -17.42 14.79
C GLU A 365 2.50 -16.32 14.19
N ASP A 366 2.29 -15.94 12.93
CA ASP A 366 3.02 -14.82 12.30
C ASP A 366 2.76 -13.51 13.04
N TYR A 367 1.51 -13.24 13.41
CA TYR A 367 1.17 -12.03 14.15
C TYR A 367 1.57 -12.14 15.63
N ALA A 368 1.44 -13.31 16.25
CA ALA A 368 1.87 -13.54 17.61
C ALA A 368 3.37 -13.34 17.79
N ALA A 369 4.19 -13.69 16.80
CA ALA A 369 5.62 -13.39 16.79
C ALA A 369 5.88 -11.88 16.86
N LEU A 370 5.12 -11.07 16.11
CA LEU A 370 5.22 -9.60 16.24
C LEU A 370 4.83 -9.12 17.64
N VAL A 371 3.74 -9.64 18.20
CA VAL A 371 3.27 -9.24 19.54
C VAL A 371 4.30 -9.60 20.60
N SER A 372 4.96 -10.76 20.48
CA SER A 372 6.07 -11.16 21.38
C SER A 372 7.18 -10.13 21.40
N GLU A 373 7.62 -9.67 20.22
CA GLU A 373 8.75 -8.74 20.09
C GLU A 373 8.38 -7.27 20.32
N PHE A 374 7.18 -6.84 19.91
CA PHE A 374 6.81 -5.42 19.80
C PHE A 374 5.66 -5.03 20.71
N LYS A 375 5.05 -5.98 21.44
CA LYS A 375 3.76 -5.82 22.12
C LYS A 375 2.65 -5.53 21.10
N GLU A 376 1.41 -5.44 21.55
CA GLU A 376 0.24 -5.31 20.67
C GLU A 376 0.29 -4.03 19.80
N GLN A 377 0.62 -2.90 20.41
CA GLN A 377 0.69 -1.63 19.69
C GLN A 377 1.81 -1.64 18.63
N GLY A 378 3.00 -2.08 18.97
CA GLY A 378 4.11 -2.15 18.03
C GLY A 378 3.88 -3.17 16.91
N ALA A 379 3.22 -4.30 17.19
CA ALA A 379 2.81 -5.26 16.17
C ALA A 379 1.85 -4.62 15.16
N LEU A 380 0.87 -3.84 15.62
CA LEU A 380 -0.02 -3.08 14.75
C LEU A 380 0.74 -2.03 13.94
N GLU A 381 1.73 -1.34 14.52
CA GLU A 381 2.57 -0.39 13.77
C GLU A 381 3.36 -1.08 12.64
N VAL A 382 3.93 -2.27 12.88
CA VAL A 382 4.62 -3.05 11.83
C VAL A 382 3.66 -3.48 10.73
N LEU A 383 2.47 -3.95 11.11
CA LEU A 383 1.42 -4.30 10.14
C LEU A 383 1.05 -3.11 9.25
N LEU A 384 0.72 -1.96 9.85
CA LEU A 384 0.32 -0.76 9.09
C LEU A 384 1.46 -0.22 8.22
N GLN A 385 2.71 -0.29 8.70
CA GLN A 385 3.88 0.08 7.88
C GLN A 385 4.04 -0.85 6.68
N SER A 386 3.80 -2.15 6.87
CA SER A 386 3.83 -3.13 5.79
C SER A 386 2.77 -2.83 4.74
N CYS A 387 1.55 -2.55 5.17
CA CYS A 387 0.45 -2.15 4.28
C CYS A 387 0.77 -0.87 3.50
N ASN A 388 1.35 0.14 4.18
CA ASN A 388 1.75 1.41 3.56
C ASN A 388 2.79 1.22 2.46
N PHE A 389 3.74 0.30 2.62
CA PHE A 389 4.73 0.04 1.57
C PHE A 389 4.20 -0.85 0.45
N ALA A 390 3.23 -1.71 0.71
CA ALA A 390 2.46 -2.36 -0.36
C ALA A 390 1.70 -1.33 -1.22
N TYR A 391 1.18 -0.26 -0.59
CA TYR A 391 0.61 0.91 -1.29
C TYR A 391 1.67 1.63 -2.12
N MET A 392 2.75 2.09 -1.47
CA MET A 392 3.76 2.95 -2.11
C MET A 392 4.45 2.27 -3.29
N ASN A 393 4.79 0.99 -3.19
CA ASN A 393 5.42 0.27 -4.29
C ASN A 393 4.52 0.25 -5.52
N ARG A 394 3.22 -0.06 -5.36
CA ARG A 394 2.27 -0.05 -6.48
C ARG A 394 2.06 1.34 -7.05
N PHE A 395 2.06 2.37 -6.21
CA PHE A 395 1.90 3.75 -6.65
C PHE A 395 3.06 4.18 -7.55
N THR A 396 4.29 3.94 -7.12
CA THR A 396 5.48 4.38 -7.85
C THR A 396 5.74 3.57 -9.11
N ASP A 397 5.54 2.25 -9.07
CA ASP A 397 5.75 1.38 -10.22
C ASP A 397 4.57 1.40 -11.20
N GLY A 398 3.34 1.47 -10.71
CA GLY A 398 2.15 1.61 -11.56
C GLY A 398 2.17 2.88 -12.41
N LEU A 399 2.78 3.95 -11.89
CA LEU A 399 3.00 5.21 -12.61
C LEU A 399 4.39 5.29 -13.26
N ARG A 400 5.26 4.27 -13.09
CA ARG A 400 6.65 4.24 -13.58
C ARG A 400 7.43 5.52 -13.27
N LEU A 401 7.32 6.00 -12.02
CA LEU A 401 7.94 7.25 -11.63
C LEU A 401 9.47 7.17 -11.74
N PRO A 402 10.14 8.19 -12.31
CA PRO A 402 11.58 8.26 -12.33
C PRO A 402 12.13 8.45 -10.91
N SER A 403 13.35 7.96 -10.65
CA SER A 403 14.01 8.15 -9.36
C SER A 403 14.88 9.39 -9.39
N GLU A 404 14.98 10.07 -8.26
CA GLU A 404 15.83 11.24 -8.08
C GLU A 404 17.32 10.86 -8.11
N ASP A 405 18.14 11.70 -8.74
CA ASP A 405 19.59 11.45 -8.93
C ASP A 405 20.32 11.22 -7.60
N GLU A 406 19.94 11.94 -6.55
CA GLU A 406 20.54 11.78 -5.23
C GLU A 406 20.22 10.41 -4.62
N ALA A 407 19.00 9.90 -4.79
CA ALA A 407 18.65 8.55 -4.32
C ALA A 407 19.45 7.47 -5.08
N ILE A 408 19.65 7.66 -6.38
CA ILE A 408 20.48 6.76 -7.21
C ILE A 408 21.93 6.80 -6.73
N LYS A 409 22.49 7.99 -6.54
CA LYS A 409 23.87 8.19 -6.09
C LYS A 409 24.12 7.53 -4.73
N VAL A 410 23.28 7.81 -3.74
CA VAL A 410 23.42 7.23 -2.39
C VAL A 410 23.30 5.72 -2.41
N TYR A 411 22.41 5.16 -3.22
CA TYR A 411 22.30 3.71 -3.42
C TYR A 411 23.62 3.12 -3.97
N GLN A 412 24.15 3.69 -5.05
CA GLN A 412 25.41 3.23 -5.66
C GLN A 412 26.57 3.30 -4.67
N GLU A 413 26.75 4.43 -3.97
CA GLU A 413 27.80 4.59 -2.96
C GLU A 413 27.64 3.60 -1.78
N THR A 414 26.41 3.35 -1.34
CA THR A 414 26.11 2.43 -0.25
C THR A 414 26.53 1.01 -0.59
N TYR A 415 26.13 0.53 -1.77
CA TYR A 415 26.46 -0.85 -2.16
C TYR A 415 27.93 -1.02 -2.48
N GLN A 416 28.58 -0.03 -3.10
CA GLN A 416 30.03 -0.09 -3.31
C GLN A 416 30.79 -0.20 -1.99
N ARG A 417 30.52 0.67 -1.02
CA ARG A 417 31.16 0.65 0.31
C ARG A 417 30.81 -0.61 1.10
N GLY A 418 29.55 -1.03 1.05
CA GLY A 418 29.09 -2.23 1.76
C GLY A 418 29.79 -3.49 1.25
N PHE A 419 29.99 -3.65 -0.06
CA PHE A 419 30.75 -4.76 -0.61
C PHE A 419 32.21 -4.74 -0.19
N GLU A 420 32.84 -3.57 -0.14
CA GLU A 420 34.21 -3.44 0.35
C GLU A 420 34.34 -3.87 1.81
N GLN A 421 33.38 -3.48 2.66
CA GLN A 421 33.35 -3.88 4.07
C GLN A 421 33.17 -5.40 4.24
N VAL A 422 32.22 -6.00 3.51
CA VAL A 422 31.99 -7.45 3.54
C VAL A 422 33.22 -8.21 3.07
N ARG A 423 33.87 -7.74 1.99
CA ARG A 423 35.09 -8.35 1.47
C ARG A 423 36.23 -8.29 2.49
N LYS A 424 36.41 -7.20 3.21
CA LYS A 424 37.44 -7.06 4.25
C LYS A 424 37.15 -7.94 5.48
N ALA A 425 35.90 -8.24 5.78
CA ALA A 425 35.49 -9.10 6.89
C ALA A 425 35.56 -10.61 6.56
N MET A 426 35.69 -10.98 5.28
CA MET A 426 35.88 -12.37 4.88
C MET A 426 37.34 -12.79 5.18
N PRO A 427 37.55 -13.93 5.86
CA PRO A 427 38.91 -14.45 6.03
C PRO A 427 39.54 -14.74 4.67
N ASP A 428 40.81 -14.41 4.53
CA ASP A 428 41.62 -14.66 3.32
C ASP A 428 41.69 -16.17 3.06
N THR A 429 40.76 -16.71 2.27
CA THR A 429 40.74 -18.14 1.88
C THR A 429 41.72 -18.48 0.79
N GLN A 430 42.63 -17.56 0.40
CA GLN A 430 43.61 -17.76 -0.66
C GLN A 430 45.03 -18.02 -0.19
N SER A 431 45.32 -18.22 1.08
CA SER A 431 46.72 -18.48 1.52
C SER A 431 47.13 -19.96 1.54
N ASN A 432 46.28 -20.90 1.09
CA ASN A 432 46.65 -22.33 1.01
C ASN A 432 46.37 -22.93 -0.36
N ARG A 433 47.06 -22.42 -1.40
CA ARG A 433 47.35 -23.14 -2.63
C ARG A 433 48.80 -22.86 -3.00
N ASN A 434 49.68 -23.56 -2.34
CA ASN A 434 51.00 -23.91 -2.87
C ASN A 434 51.07 -25.42 -3.03
#